data_8a7c08106fbe56209e1fe7947f9cb6a1
#
_entry.id   8a7c08106fbe56209e1fe7947f9cb6a1
#
_cell.length_a   1.000
_cell.length_b   1.000
_cell.length_c   1.000
_cell.angle_alpha   90.00
_cell.angle_beta   90.00
_cell.angle_gamma   90.00
#
_symmetry.space_group_name_H-M   'P 1'
#
loop_
_entity.id
_entity.type
_entity.pdbx_description
1 polymer ?
#
loop_
_entity_poly.entity_id
_entity_poly.type
_entity_poly.pdbx_seq_one_letter_code
_entity_poly.pdbx_strand_id
1 'polypeptide(L)'
;MPVIRSVLGPVGIAGGATSAIFTHSGAVGSGALVVCLANGEGAVSGTAAAGGHDLAEAGQVAARLILSGWPFRMRYPRGLGFAFSRPGFGAPAEAFLPSWRLLMGPKMRTVCSVLSAPAVYGSAPGDPIVSAACLEAPYSTGLGWADGFEPGSVPDRDALIHGTVDATLTAVKRLEGDAARLVLVIESAARHRALGSAAVGEWEAIRNAVGAPRTPCVGWLTDRVAAYGRGVRPVDAHGALVVVALGDVPGR
;
A
#
# COMPACT_ATOMS: atom_id res chain seq x y z
N MET A 1 -19.99 2.17 3.26
CA MET A 1 -19.56 3.38 2.53
C MET A 1 -20.46 4.60 2.79
N PRO A 2 -21.79 4.55 2.73
CA PRO A 2 -22.63 5.71 3.07
C PRO A 2 -22.33 6.31 4.45
N VAL A 3 -22.16 5.46 5.45
CA VAL A 3 -21.86 5.90 6.83
C VAL A 3 -20.55 6.67 6.93
N ILE A 4 -19.48 6.21 6.23
CA ILE A 4 -18.19 6.91 6.27
C ILE A 4 -18.31 8.30 5.64
N ARG A 5 -19.02 8.42 4.52
CA ARG A 5 -19.26 9.72 3.86
C ARG A 5 -20.14 10.66 4.69
N SER A 6 -21.10 10.12 5.44
CA SER A 6 -21.94 10.96 6.31
C SER A 6 -21.16 11.56 7.49
N VAL A 7 -20.07 10.89 7.90
CA VAL A 7 -19.22 11.36 9.01
C VAL A 7 -18.08 12.27 8.51
N LEU A 8 -17.44 11.91 7.41
CA LEU A 8 -16.23 12.59 6.91
C LEU A 8 -16.53 13.67 5.85
N GLY A 9 -17.77 13.76 5.35
CA GLY A 9 -18.11 14.68 4.27
C GLY A 9 -17.59 14.22 2.89
N PRO A 10 -17.41 15.14 1.94
CA PRO A 10 -17.04 14.83 0.55
C PRO A 10 -15.53 14.53 0.41
N VAL A 11 -15.03 13.51 1.11
CA VAL A 11 -13.64 13.08 1.00
C VAL A 11 -13.48 11.99 -0.05
N GLY A 12 -12.31 11.95 -0.70
CA GLY A 12 -11.92 10.85 -1.57
C GLY A 12 -11.68 9.59 -0.75
N ILE A 13 -12.28 8.48 -1.18
CA ILE A 13 -12.14 7.19 -0.50
C ILE A 13 -11.61 6.18 -1.50
N ALA A 14 -10.56 5.47 -1.12
CA ALA A 14 -10.06 4.31 -1.84
C ALA A 14 -9.75 3.18 -0.84
N GLY A 15 -9.94 1.94 -1.25
CA GLY A 15 -9.68 0.78 -0.43
C GLY A 15 -10.50 -0.43 -0.84
N GLY A 16 -10.57 -1.40 0.05
CA GLY A 16 -11.36 -2.62 -0.15
C GLY A 16 -11.40 -3.49 1.09
N ALA A 17 -12.00 -4.66 0.96
CA ALA A 17 -12.09 -5.63 2.04
C ALA A 17 -10.84 -6.51 2.12
N THR A 18 -10.39 -6.78 3.32
CA THR A 18 -9.26 -7.67 3.61
C THR A 18 -9.65 -8.70 4.67
N SER A 19 -8.90 -9.79 4.75
CA SER A 19 -9.12 -10.85 5.73
C SER A 19 -8.63 -10.49 7.14
N ALA A 20 -7.66 -9.60 7.27
CA ALA A 20 -7.20 -9.08 8.54
C ALA A 20 -6.49 -7.73 8.38
N ILE A 21 -6.48 -6.97 9.45
CA ILE A 21 -5.71 -5.73 9.57
C ILE A 21 -4.73 -5.85 10.74
N PHE A 22 -3.63 -5.12 10.62
CA PHE A 22 -2.67 -4.95 11.71
C PHE A 22 -2.86 -3.59 12.34
N THR A 23 -2.86 -3.55 13.65
CA THR A 23 -2.93 -2.32 14.45
C THR A 23 -1.75 -2.28 15.42
N HIS A 24 -1.63 -1.20 16.16
CA HIS A 24 -0.62 -1.10 17.22
C HIS A 24 -0.71 -2.27 18.24
N SER A 25 -1.89 -2.84 18.42
CA SER A 25 -2.15 -3.94 19.36
C SER A 25 -1.95 -5.33 18.74
N GLY A 26 -1.57 -5.43 17.47
CA GLY A 26 -1.41 -6.68 16.74
C GLY A 26 -2.45 -6.91 15.65
N ALA A 27 -2.56 -8.16 15.20
CA ALA A 27 -3.49 -8.53 14.14
C ALA A 27 -4.93 -8.61 14.68
N VAL A 28 -5.86 -8.03 13.95
CA VAL A 28 -7.29 -8.11 14.19
C VAL A 28 -7.92 -8.85 13.01
N GLY A 29 -8.49 -10.02 13.28
CA GLY A 29 -9.14 -10.85 12.27
C GLY A 29 -10.41 -10.21 11.72
N SER A 30 -10.72 -10.52 10.48
CA SER A 30 -11.87 -10.09 9.67
C SER A 30 -12.29 -8.63 9.89
N GLY A 31 -11.86 -7.76 9.02
CA GLY A 31 -12.23 -6.35 9.09
C GLY A 31 -12.25 -5.69 7.73
N ALA A 32 -12.95 -4.57 7.62
CA ALA A 32 -12.82 -3.65 6.53
C ALA A 32 -11.69 -2.68 6.83
N LEU A 33 -10.72 -2.54 5.92
CA LEU A 33 -9.72 -1.49 6.01
C LEU A 33 -10.25 -0.25 5.31
N VAL A 34 -10.32 0.84 6.04
CA VAL A 34 -10.55 2.16 5.47
C VAL A 34 -9.24 2.93 5.55
N VAL A 35 -8.64 3.22 4.41
CA VAL A 35 -7.51 4.15 4.35
C VAL A 35 -8.08 5.56 4.20
N CYS A 36 -8.06 6.34 5.27
CA CYS A 36 -8.41 7.74 5.24
C CYS A 36 -7.12 8.55 5.06
N LEU A 37 -6.95 9.14 3.89
CA LEU A 37 -5.85 10.07 3.67
C LEU A 37 -6.35 11.46 4.09
N ALA A 38 -5.89 11.90 5.25
CA ALA A 38 -6.17 13.25 5.71
C ALA A 38 -5.43 14.28 4.83
N ASN A 39 -6.13 15.33 4.45
CA ASN A 39 -5.54 16.44 3.73
C ASN A 39 -4.93 17.42 4.72
N GLY A 40 -3.62 17.65 4.62
CA GLY A 40 -2.91 18.70 5.37
C GLY A 40 -2.61 19.90 4.49
N GLU A 41 -2.11 20.98 5.08
CA GLU A 41 -1.69 22.17 4.34
C GLU A 41 -0.62 21.81 3.31
N GLY A 42 -0.88 22.16 2.03
CA GLY A 42 -0.02 21.83 0.91
C GLY A 42 -0.11 20.38 0.40
N ALA A 43 -0.95 19.53 0.98
CA ALA A 43 -1.19 18.19 0.47
C ALA A 43 -2.27 18.19 -0.63
N VAL A 44 -2.04 17.39 -1.66
CA VAL A 44 -3.01 17.12 -2.73
C VAL A 44 -3.26 15.63 -2.80
N SER A 45 -4.52 15.25 -2.81
CA SER A 45 -4.91 13.86 -2.94
C SER A 45 -5.90 13.67 -4.09
N GLY A 46 -5.84 12.52 -4.74
CA GLY A 46 -6.80 12.11 -5.75
C GLY A 46 -7.18 10.65 -5.54
N THR A 47 -8.46 10.34 -5.74
CA THR A 47 -8.96 8.97 -5.67
C THR A 47 -9.78 8.64 -6.90
N ALA A 48 -9.69 7.41 -7.35
CA ALA A 48 -10.52 6.89 -8.42
C ALA A 48 -10.86 5.42 -8.18
N ALA A 49 -11.98 4.99 -8.75
CA ALA A 49 -12.28 3.59 -8.91
C ALA A 49 -12.62 3.33 -10.37
N ALA A 50 -12.20 2.20 -10.91
CA ALA A 50 -12.35 1.87 -12.31
C ALA A 50 -12.74 0.41 -12.49
N GLY A 51 -13.63 0.17 -13.45
CA GLY A 51 -13.85 -1.13 -14.07
C GLY A 51 -12.94 -1.30 -15.29
N GLY A 52 -12.96 -2.47 -15.90
CA GLY A 52 -12.23 -2.81 -17.10
C GLY A 52 -12.25 -4.31 -17.33
N HIS A 53 -11.71 -4.73 -18.46
CA HIS A 53 -11.57 -6.16 -18.75
C HIS A 53 -10.39 -6.78 -17.99
N ASP A 54 -9.38 -5.99 -17.71
CA ASP A 54 -8.19 -6.40 -16.98
C ASP A 54 -7.63 -5.27 -16.10
N LEU A 55 -6.59 -5.58 -15.32
CA LEU A 55 -5.93 -4.62 -14.44
C LEU A 55 -5.18 -3.52 -15.19
N ALA A 56 -4.71 -3.77 -16.41
CA ALA A 56 -3.99 -2.76 -17.19
C ALA A 56 -4.94 -1.65 -17.65
N GLU A 57 -6.10 -2.04 -18.19
CA GLU A 57 -7.15 -1.10 -18.59
C GLU A 57 -7.70 -0.32 -17.40
N ALA A 58 -8.08 -1.03 -16.34
CA ALA A 58 -8.60 -0.40 -15.12
C ALA A 58 -7.57 0.55 -14.48
N GLY A 59 -6.29 0.19 -14.48
CA GLY A 59 -5.20 1.04 -14.02
C GLY A 59 -5.07 2.32 -14.83
N GLN A 60 -5.17 2.24 -16.15
CA GLN A 60 -5.14 3.42 -17.03
C GLN A 60 -6.35 4.33 -16.80
N VAL A 61 -7.54 3.76 -16.68
CA VAL A 61 -8.78 4.54 -16.42
C VAL A 61 -8.67 5.24 -15.06
N ALA A 62 -8.27 4.53 -14.01
CA ALA A 62 -8.09 5.11 -12.68
C ALA A 62 -7.04 6.23 -12.68
N ALA A 63 -5.89 6.03 -13.33
CA ALA A 63 -4.86 7.05 -13.45
C ALA A 63 -5.36 8.30 -14.17
N ARG A 64 -6.08 8.15 -15.30
CA ARG A 64 -6.66 9.29 -16.04
C ARG A 64 -7.69 10.05 -15.21
N LEU A 65 -8.55 9.35 -14.46
CA LEU A 65 -9.54 9.97 -13.58
C LEU A 65 -8.85 10.79 -12.48
N ILE A 66 -7.82 10.25 -11.85
CA ILE A 66 -7.04 10.98 -10.85
C ILE A 66 -6.38 12.21 -11.50
N LEU A 67 -5.71 12.05 -12.62
CA LEU A 67 -5.01 13.14 -13.31
C LEU A 67 -5.96 14.23 -13.81
N SER A 68 -7.18 13.89 -14.23
CA SER A 68 -8.18 14.87 -14.66
C SER A 68 -8.71 15.73 -13.52
N GLY A 69 -8.76 15.17 -12.31
CA GLY A 69 -9.13 15.88 -11.08
C GLY A 69 -7.95 16.54 -10.35
N TRP A 70 -6.73 16.30 -10.81
CA TRP A 70 -5.52 16.80 -10.16
C TRP A 70 -5.23 18.22 -10.65
N PRO A 71 -5.40 19.26 -9.80
CA PRO A 71 -5.34 20.66 -10.24
C PRO A 71 -3.94 21.13 -10.62
N PHE A 72 -2.90 20.34 -10.30
CA PHE A 72 -1.51 20.74 -10.51
C PHE A 72 -0.65 19.57 -10.99
N ARG A 73 0.34 19.87 -11.82
CA ARG A 73 1.47 18.95 -12.05
C ARG A 73 2.20 18.75 -10.73
N MET A 74 2.62 17.50 -10.48
CA MET A 74 3.33 17.12 -9.26
C MET A 74 4.28 18.21 -8.76
N ARG A 75 3.92 18.84 -7.67
CA ARG A 75 4.74 19.83 -6.96
C ARG A 75 5.90 19.15 -6.23
N TYR A 76 5.62 17.97 -5.74
CA TYR A 76 6.55 17.21 -4.94
C TYR A 76 7.07 16.02 -5.74
N PRO A 77 8.40 15.80 -5.81
CA PRO A 77 8.97 14.74 -6.64
C PRO A 77 8.69 13.32 -6.12
N ARG A 78 7.85 13.15 -5.11
CA ARG A 78 7.70 11.91 -4.34
C ARG A 78 6.28 11.64 -3.92
N GLY A 79 5.38 11.60 -4.89
CA GLY A 79 4.01 11.16 -4.64
C GLY A 79 3.95 9.69 -4.22
N LEU A 80 2.93 9.36 -3.46
CA LEU A 80 2.61 8.00 -3.03
C LEU A 80 1.25 7.58 -3.58
N GLY A 81 1.22 6.46 -4.28
CA GLY A 81 0.02 5.85 -4.81
C GLY A 81 -0.28 4.53 -4.12
N PHE A 82 -1.54 4.29 -3.84
CA PHE A 82 -2.08 2.99 -3.45
C PHE A 82 -3.10 2.54 -4.46
N ALA A 83 -3.07 1.27 -4.81
CA ALA A 83 -4.11 0.64 -5.60
C ALA A 83 -4.56 -0.65 -4.92
N PHE A 84 -5.86 -0.85 -4.92
CA PHE A 84 -6.52 -2.01 -4.37
C PHE A 84 -7.28 -2.67 -5.52
N SER A 85 -6.95 -3.91 -5.85
CA SER A 85 -7.60 -4.63 -6.93
C SER A 85 -8.35 -5.85 -6.41
N ARG A 86 -9.36 -6.26 -7.15
CA ARG A 86 -10.04 -7.53 -6.94
C ARG A 86 -9.13 -8.70 -7.29
N PRO A 87 -9.30 -9.86 -6.66
CA PRO A 87 -8.68 -11.09 -7.10
C PRO A 87 -9.19 -11.52 -8.49
N GLY A 88 -8.37 -12.27 -9.22
CA GLY A 88 -8.74 -12.89 -10.49
C GLY A 88 -8.49 -12.07 -11.75
N PHE A 89 -7.94 -10.84 -11.65
CA PHE A 89 -7.69 -9.97 -12.79
C PHE A 89 -6.21 -9.89 -13.22
N GLY A 90 -5.38 -10.80 -12.75
CA GLY A 90 -3.97 -10.88 -13.10
C GLY A 90 -3.00 -10.38 -12.03
N ALA A 91 -1.71 -10.43 -12.36
CA ALA A 91 -0.62 -10.03 -11.48
C ALA A 91 -0.41 -8.51 -11.53
N PRO A 92 -0.44 -7.79 -10.39
CA PRO A 92 -0.33 -6.34 -10.38
C PRO A 92 1.01 -5.81 -10.93
N ALA A 93 2.11 -6.53 -10.73
CA ALA A 93 3.41 -6.10 -11.23
C ALA A 93 3.50 -6.13 -12.76
N GLU A 94 2.80 -7.04 -13.40
CA GLU A 94 2.83 -7.25 -14.85
C GLU A 94 1.75 -6.44 -15.57
N ALA A 95 0.57 -6.36 -15.01
CA ALA A 95 -0.58 -5.73 -15.64
C ALA A 95 -0.79 -4.28 -15.16
N PHE A 96 -0.96 -4.05 -13.87
CA PHE A 96 -1.31 -2.73 -13.34
C PHE A 96 -0.14 -1.75 -13.32
N LEU A 97 0.98 -2.12 -12.70
CA LEU A 97 2.09 -1.17 -12.46
C LEU A 97 2.70 -0.57 -13.75
N PRO A 98 2.91 -1.32 -14.86
CA PRO A 98 3.43 -0.73 -16.07
C PRO A 98 2.53 0.34 -16.67
N SER A 99 1.23 0.06 -16.80
CA SER A 99 0.25 0.98 -17.36
C SER A 99 0.00 2.19 -16.46
N TRP A 100 -0.05 1.99 -15.14
CA TRP A 100 -0.14 3.03 -14.14
C TRP A 100 1.07 3.97 -14.18
N ARG A 101 2.28 3.41 -14.19
CA ARG A 101 3.53 4.16 -14.25
C ARG A 101 3.67 5.01 -15.50
N LEU A 102 3.17 4.51 -16.63
CA LEU A 102 3.21 5.25 -17.91
C LEU A 102 2.47 6.60 -17.78
N LEU A 103 1.37 6.64 -17.04
CA LEU A 103 0.55 7.84 -16.85
C LEU A 103 0.95 8.67 -15.64
N MET A 104 1.17 8.03 -14.50
CA MET A 104 1.51 8.72 -13.24
C MET A 104 2.98 9.15 -13.16
N GLY A 105 3.82 8.57 -14.01
CA GLY A 105 5.24 8.90 -14.09
C GLY A 105 6.12 8.11 -13.10
N PRO A 106 7.45 8.12 -13.35
CA PRO A 106 8.40 7.30 -12.60
C PRO A 106 8.67 7.78 -11.16
N LYS A 107 8.23 8.97 -10.82
CA LYS A 107 8.44 9.56 -9.48
C LYS A 107 7.35 9.15 -8.47
N MET A 108 6.19 8.70 -8.96
CA MET A 108 5.13 8.17 -8.11
C MET A 108 5.54 6.81 -7.56
N ARG A 109 5.72 6.73 -6.26
CA ARG A 109 5.86 5.45 -5.58
C ARG A 109 4.49 4.82 -5.46
N THR A 110 4.36 3.57 -5.83
CA THR A 110 3.05 2.93 -5.85
C THR A 110 3.10 1.56 -5.20
N VAL A 111 2.11 1.27 -4.37
CA VAL A 111 1.85 -0.05 -3.83
C VAL A 111 0.51 -0.52 -4.36
N CYS A 112 0.48 -1.70 -4.96
CA CYS A 112 -0.73 -2.35 -5.43
C CYS A 112 -0.99 -3.61 -4.62
N SER A 113 -2.19 -3.70 -4.05
CA SER A 113 -2.66 -4.83 -3.26
C SER A 113 -3.78 -5.56 -4.00
N VAL A 114 -3.62 -6.85 -4.25
CA VAL A 114 -4.74 -7.72 -4.64
C VAL A 114 -5.43 -8.15 -3.36
N LEU A 115 -6.66 -7.74 -3.19
CA LEU A 115 -7.43 -8.01 -1.98
C LEU A 115 -7.85 -9.48 -1.90
N SER A 116 -7.99 -9.99 -0.69
CA SER A 116 -8.49 -11.35 -0.45
C SER A 116 -10.01 -11.47 -0.60
N ALA A 117 -10.72 -10.36 -0.66
CA ALA A 117 -12.15 -10.31 -0.90
C ALA A 117 -12.48 -9.47 -2.15
N PRO A 118 -13.57 -9.79 -2.88
CA PRO A 118 -13.87 -9.14 -4.15
C PRO A 118 -14.38 -7.69 -4.03
N ALA A 119 -14.47 -7.16 -2.82
CA ALA A 119 -14.99 -5.82 -2.60
C ALA A 119 -13.88 -4.76 -2.66
N VAL A 120 -13.91 -3.91 -3.68
CA VAL A 120 -13.16 -2.66 -3.73
C VAL A 120 -14.11 -1.48 -3.59
N TYR A 121 -13.64 -0.43 -2.91
CA TYR A 121 -14.45 0.73 -2.58
C TYR A 121 -13.91 1.97 -3.27
N GLY A 122 -14.82 2.75 -3.86
CA GLY A 122 -14.47 4.00 -4.53
C GLY A 122 -15.72 4.80 -4.92
N SER A 123 -15.50 5.88 -5.62
CA SER A 123 -16.56 6.82 -6.01
C SER A 123 -17.16 6.52 -7.39
N ALA A 124 -16.69 5.49 -8.10
CA ALA A 124 -17.20 5.15 -9.43
C ALA A 124 -18.57 4.48 -9.37
N PRO A 125 -19.44 4.74 -10.34
CA PRO A 125 -20.62 3.93 -10.57
C PRO A 125 -20.21 2.56 -11.13
N GLY A 126 -20.97 1.52 -10.83
CA GLY A 126 -20.76 0.18 -11.35
C GLY A 126 -19.98 -0.73 -10.41
N ASP A 127 -19.34 -1.72 -10.97
CA ASP A 127 -18.61 -2.78 -10.27
C ASP A 127 -17.08 -2.63 -10.52
N PRO A 128 -16.39 -1.74 -9.78
CA PRO A 128 -14.99 -1.47 -10.03
C PRO A 128 -14.12 -2.70 -9.69
N ILE A 129 -13.10 -2.94 -10.49
CA ILE A 129 -12.08 -3.95 -10.24
C ILE A 129 -10.83 -3.36 -9.58
N VAL A 130 -10.64 -2.05 -9.68
CA VAL A 130 -9.55 -1.28 -9.05
C VAL A 130 -10.11 -0.09 -8.31
N SER A 131 -9.58 0.16 -7.13
CA SER A 131 -9.72 1.42 -6.39
C SER A 131 -8.33 1.96 -6.11
N ALA A 132 -8.09 3.23 -6.42
CA ALA A 132 -6.76 3.84 -6.27
C ALA A 132 -6.84 5.18 -5.55
N ALA A 133 -5.79 5.48 -4.81
CA ALA A 133 -5.53 6.77 -4.20
C ALA A 133 -4.11 7.24 -4.49
N CYS A 134 -3.95 8.51 -4.76
CA CYS A 134 -2.67 9.17 -4.83
C CYS A 134 -2.60 10.31 -3.83
N LEU A 135 -1.45 10.48 -3.25
CA LEU A 135 -1.15 11.53 -2.30
C LEU A 135 0.17 12.19 -2.69
N GLU A 136 0.12 13.49 -2.84
CA GLU A 136 1.27 14.36 -2.99
C GLU A 136 1.25 15.36 -1.84
N ALA A 137 2.28 15.34 -1.01
CA ALA A 137 2.36 16.20 0.17
C ALA A 137 3.82 16.45 0.57
N PRO A 138 4.07 17.46 1.40
CA PRO A 138 5.39 17.76 1.91
C PRO A 138 5.81 16.74 3.01
N TYR A 139 5.95 15.49 2.61
CA TYR A 139 6.49 14.43 3.47
C TYR A 139 7.51 13.59 2.70
N SER A 140 8.41 12.96 3.43
CA SER A 140 9.31 11.95 2.91
C SER A 140 8.63 10.57 2.91
N THR A 141 8.98 9.75 1.94
CA THR A 141 8.46 8.39 1.83
C THR A 141 9.59 7.41 1.63
N GLY A 142 9.61 6.35 2.40
CA GLY A 142 10.48 5.21 2.18
C GLY A 142 9.68 3.97 1.80
N LEU A 143 10.20 3.16 0.87
CA LEU A 143 9.68 1.85 0.54
C LEU A 143 10.72 0.80 0.86
N GLY A 144 10.32 -0.25 1.57
CA GLY A 144 11.08 -1.47 1.75
C GLY A 144 10.28 -2.66 1.25
N TRP A 145 10.99 -3.69 0.88
CA TRP A 145 10.45 -4.91 0.31
C TRP A 145 11.09 -6.12 0.95
N ALA A 146 10.29 -7.09 1.35
CA ALA A 146 10.76 -8.43 1.67
C ALA A 146 10.23 -9.41 0.63
N ASP A 147 11.15 -10.20 0.08
CA ASP A 147 10.81 -11.23 -0.89
C ASP A 147 9.91 -12.30 -0.25
N GLY A 148 9.13 -12.92 -1.11
CA GLY A 148 8.31 -14.06 -0.75
C GLY A 148 9.06 -15.38 -0.85
N PHE A 149 8.32 -16.42 -1.13
CA PHE A 149 8.81 -17.77 -1.30
C PHE A 149 8.06 -18.47 -2.44
N GLU A 150 8.63 -19.54 -2.98
CA GLU A 150 8.01 -20.30 -4.05
C GLU A 150 6.73 -21.00 -3.56
N PRO A 151 5.64 -20.94 -4.34
CA PRO A 151 4.41 -21.64 -4.01
C PRO A 151 4.66 -23.14 -3.80
N GLY A 152 4.15 -23.69 -2.69
CA GLY A 152 4.34 -25.09 -2.32
C GLY A 152 5.65 -25.40 -1.58
N SER A 153 6.55 -24.45 -1.44
CA SER A 153 7.72 -24.62 -0.58
C SER A 153 7.36 -24.43 0.90
N VAL A 154 8.18 -24.96 1.78
CA VAL A 154 8.13 -24.68 3.22
C VAL A 154 9.15 -23.58 3.52
N PRO A 155 8.72 -22.34 3.73
CA PRO A 155 9.65 -21.27 3.95
C PRO A 155 10.30 -21.36 5.34
N ASP A 156 11.55 -20.92 5.43
CA ASP A 156 12.22 -20.68 6.69
C ASP A 156 11.62 -19.44 7.36
N ARG A 157 11.01 -19.63 8.52
CA ARG A 157 10.32 -18.56 9.27
C ARG A 157 11.28 -17.49 9.77
N ASP A 158 12.47 -17.88 10.18
CA ASP A 158 13.47 -16.92 10.66
C ASP A 158 13.98 -16.06 9.50
N ALA A 159 14.20 -16.66 8.33
CA ALA A 159 14.54 -15.92 7.12
C ALA A 159 13.43 -14.94 6.71
N LEU A 160 12.16 -15.33 6.83
CA LEU A 160 11.04 -14.44 6.58
C LEU A 160 11.08 -13.23 7.54
N ILE A 161 11.23 -13.45 8.85
CA ILE A 161 11.28 -12.38 9.84
C ILE A 161 12.48 -11.46 9.60
N HIS A 162 13.67 -12.02 9.31
CA HIS A 162 14.85 -11.22 8.95
C HIS A 162 14.60 -10.34 7.72
N GLY A 163 14.02 -10.91 6.65
CA GLY A 163 13.66 -10.14 5.46
C GLY A 163 12.68 -8.99 5.77
N THR A 164 11.76 -9.19 6.70
CA THR A 164 10.84 -8.12 7.15
C THR A 164 11.56 -7.02 7.91
N VAL A 165 12.52 -7.36 8.78
CA VAL A 165 13.37 -6.38 9.47
C VAL A 165 14.16 -5.55 8.46
N ASP A 166 14.80 -6.20 7.50
CA ASP A 166 15.58 -5.53 6.45
C ASP A 166 14.70 -4.61 5.58
N ALA A 167 13.51 -5.06 5.23
CA ALA A 167 12.53 -4.23 4.51
C ALA A 167 12.15 -3.00 5.33
N THR A 168 11.89 -3.17 6.63
CA THR A 168 11.51 -2.08 7.54
C THR A 168 12.64 -1.08 7.69
N LEU A 169 13.86 -1.55 7.97
CA LEU A 169 15.05 -0.70 8.06
C LEU A 169 15.31 0.04 6.74
N THR A 170 15.11 -0.63 5.61
CA THR A 170 15.26 -0.03 4.28
C THR A 170 14.23 1.09 4.07
N ALA A 171 12.97 0.86 4.45
CA ALA A 171 11.94 1.88 4.35
C ALA A 171 12.27 3.10 5.22
N VAL A 172 12.65 2.88 6.47
CA VAL A 172 13.00 3.96 7.40
C VAL A 172 14.26 4.72 6.95
N LYS A 173 15.32 4.04 6.52
CA LYS A 173 16.55 4.68 5.99
C LYS A 173 16.32 5.52 4.73
N ARG A 174 15.28 5.24 3.98
CA ARG A 174 14.89 6.01 2.78
C ARG A 174 14.08 7.26 3.09
N LEU A 175 13.72 7.48 4.33
CA LEU A 175 13.28 8.76 4.83
C LEU A 175 14.53 9.68 4.93
N GLU A 176 14.49 10.80 4.28
CA GLU A 176 15.65 11.70 4.16
C GLU A 176 15.89 12.48 5.47
N GLY A 177 16.37 11.77 6.48
CA GLY A 177 16.88 12.36 7.71
C GLY A 177 15.90 12.42 8.89
N ASP A 178 14.64 12.01 8.75
CA ASP A 178 13.64 12.12 9.82
C ASP A 178 13.15 10.77 10.34
N ALA A 179 12.66 10.81 11.58
CA ALA A 179 11.97 9.66 12.16
C ALA A 179 10.67 9.38 11.41
N ALA A 180 10.33 8.10 11.26
CA ALA A 180 9.05 7.70 10.72
C ALA A 180 7.90 8.23 11.60
N ARG A 181 6.91 8.84 10.96
CA ARG A 181 5.66 9.31 11.60
C ARG A 181 4.53 8.31 11.46
N LEU A 182 4.60 7.49 10.43
CA LEU A 182 3.65 6.41 10.17
C LEU A 182 4.36 5.31 9.38
N VAL A 183 4.11 4.07 9.75
CA VAL A 183 4.54 2.90 8.99
C VAL A 183 3.32 2.09 8.57
N LEU A 184 3.22 1.84 7.26
CA LEU A 184 2.21 0.96 6.69
C LEU A 184 2.87 -0.35 6.28
N VAL A 185 2.25 -1.47 6.64
CA VAL A 185 2.72 -2.81 6.31
C VAL A 185 1.66 -3.52 5.48
N ILE A 186 2.04 -3.94 4.30
CA ILE A 186 1.16 -4.68 3.39
C ILE A 186 1.76 -6.06 3.22
N GLU A 187 1.11 -7.06 3.78
CA GLU A 187 1.62 -8.42 3.86
C GLU A 187 0.77 -9.38 3.05
N SER A 188 1.42 -10.30 2.33
CA SER A 188 0.70 -11.38 1.68
C SER A 188 0.10 -12.35 2.72
N ALA A 189 -1.16 -12.71 2.55
CA ALA A 189 -1.83 -13.70 3.39
C ALA A 189 -1.12 -15.07 3.36
N ALA A 190 -0.42 -15.39 2.27
CA ALA A 190 0.41 -16.58 2.19
C ALA A 190 1.58 -16.54 3.19
N ARG A 191 2.24 -15.37 3.30
CA ARG A 191 3.32 -15.15 4.28
C ARG A 191 2.80 -15.29 5.70
N HIS A 192 1.70 -14.64 6.00
CA HIS A 192 1.06 -14.71 7.32
C HIS A 192 0.72 -16.15 7.72
N ARG A 193 0.15 -16.93 6.78
CA ARG A 193 -0.12 -18.36 7.03
C ARG A 193 1.15 -19.18 7.23
N ALA A 194 2.22 -18.92 6.48
CA ALA A 194 3.49 -19.62 6.60
C ALA A 194 4.16 -19.36 7.94
N LEU A 195 4.08 -18.15 8.45
CA LEU A 195 4.57 -17.79 9.78
C LEU A 195 3.75 -18.45 10.90
N GLY A 196 2.44 -18.57 10.73
CA GLY A 196 1.55 -19.13 11.74
C GLY A 196 1.66 -18.40 13.08
N SER A 197 2.03 -19.09 14.16
CA SER A 197 2.22 -18.47 15.47
C SER A 197 3.40 -17.48 15.53
N ALA A 198 4.37 -17.57 14.62
CA ALA A 198 5.50 -16.65 14.55
C ALA A 198 5.13 -15.27 13.94
N ALA A 199 3.94 -15.12 13.37
CA ALA A 199 3.48 -13.84 12.82
C ALA A 199 3.42 -12.71 13.86
N VAL A 200 3.16 -13.04 15.12
CA VAL A 200 3.24 -12.07 16.23
C VAL A 200 4.67 -11.55 16.39
N GLY A 201 5.65 -12.44 16.32
CA GLY A 201 7.08 -12.09 16.38
C GLY A 201 7.53 -11.24 15.20
N GLU A 202 7.00 -11.49 14.00
CA GLU A 202 7.26 -10.64 12.83
C GLU A 202 6.75 -9.22 13.06
N TRP A 203 5.54 -9.07 13.59
CA TRP A 203 4.96 -7.76 13.89
C TRP A 203 5.75 -6.99 14.95
N GLU A 204 6.21 -7.68 15.99
CA GLU A 204 7.10 -7.10 17.00
C GLU A 204 8.44 -6.69 16.41
N ALA A 205 9.01 -7.50 15.52
CA ALA A 205 10.26 -7.20 14.83
C ALA A 205 10.15 -5.95 13.96
N ILE A 206 9.02 -5.73 13.25
CA ILE A 206 8.74 -4.49 12.52
C ILE A 206 8.76 -3.29 13.48
N ARG A 207 8.03 -3.35 14.55
CA ARG A 207 7.94 -2.26 15.53
C ARG A 207 9.30 -1.90 16.14
N ASN A 208 10.08 -2.92 16.46
CA ASN A 208 11.44 -2.74 16.97
C ASN A 208 12.38 -2.13 15.92
N ALA A 209 12.27 -2.57 14.66
CA ALA A 209 13.10 -2.04 13.56
C ALA A 209 12.75 -0.58 13.20
N VAL A 210 11.53 -0.13 13.44
CA VAL A 210 11.15 1.28 13.29
C VAL A 210 11.90 2.16 14.30
N GLY A 211 12.29 1.62 15.46
CA GLY A 211 13.14 2.30 16.45
C GLY A 211 12.46 3.45 17.21
N ALA A 212 11.19 3.72 16.92
CA ALA A 212 10.43 4.81 17.55
C ALA A 212 9.12 4.24 18.13
N PRO A 213 9.05 3.97 19.45
CA PRO A 213 7.95 3.21 20.06
C PRO A 213 6.58 3.90 19.95
N ARG A 214 6.55 5.18 19.66
CA ARG A 214 5.31 5.95 19.47
C ARG A 214 4.89 6.07 17.99
N THR A 215 5.69 5.60 17.04
CA THR A 215 5.31 5.63 15.63
C THR A 215 4.17 4.64 15.38
N PRO A 216 3.02 5.11 14.89
CA PRO A 216 1.95 4.21 14.53
C PRO A 216 2.40 3.24 13.44
N CYS A 217 2.19 1.96 13.68
CA CYS A 217 2.35 0.91 12.69
C CYS A 217 0.97 0.32 12.43
N VAL A 218 0.54 0.33 11.18
CA VAL A 218 -0.74 -0.25 10.76
C VAL A 218 -0.54 -0.99 9.45
N GLY A 219 -1.40 -1.95 9.16
CA GLY A 219 -1.27 -2.70 7.93
C GLY A 219 -2.47 -3.57 7.63
N TRP A 220 -2.34 -4.33 6.55
CA TRP A 220 -3.40 -5.25 6.13
C TRP A 220 -2.82 -6.46 5.39
N LEU A 221 -3.58 -7.55 5.43
CA LEU A 221 -3.31 -8.72 4.60
C LEU A 221 -3.88 -8.53 3.19
N THR A 222 -3.20 -9.12 2.23
CA THR A 222 -3.56 -9.10 0.82
C THR A 222 -3.21 -10.45 0.19
N ASP A 223 -3.86 -10.86 -0.89
CA ASP A 223 -3.47 -12.09 -1.58
C ASP A 223 -2.10 -11.93 -2.24
N ARG A 224 -1.89 -10.79 -2.90
CA ARG A 224 -0.64 -10.44 -3.57
C ARG A 224 -0.37 -8.96 -3.37
N VAL A 225 0.90 -8.61 -3.28
CA VAL A 225 1.34 -7.22 -3.21
C VAL A 225 2.45 -6.98 -4.22
N ALA A 226 2.35 -5.86 -4.92
CA ALA A 226 3.40 -5.37 -5.78
C ALA A 226 3.72 -3.91 -5.43
N ALA A 227 4.96 -3.52 -5.56
CA ALA A 227 5.37 -2.15 -5.31
C ALA A 227 6.30 -1.65 -6.41
N TYR A 228 6.24 -0.35 -6.65
CA TYR A 228 7.13 0.36 -7.55
C TYR A 228 7.65 1.62 -6.87
N GLY A 229 8.95 1.84 -6.97
CA GLY A 229 9.60 3.05 -6.45
C GLY A 229 11.09 3.06 -6.79
N ARG A 230 11.77 4.15 -6.45
CA ARG A 230 13.21 4.24 -6.70
C ARG A 230 13.97 3.16 -5.91
N GLY A 231 14.69 2.29 -6.61
CA GLY A 231 15.44 1.18 -6.02
C GLY A 231 14.58 -0.01 -5.56
N VAL A 232 13.29 -0.02 -5.93
CA VAL A 232 12.40 -1.16 -5.76
C VAL A 232 12.07 -1.69 -7.16
N ARG A 233 12.39 -2.95 -7.43
CA ARG A 233 11.92 -3.61 -8.65
C ARG A 233 10.45 -3.93 -8.47
N PRO A 234 9.63 -3.84 -9.52
CA PRO A 234 8.28 -4.36 -9.47
C PRO A 234 8.37 -5.86 -9.18
N VAL A 235 8.02 -6.26 -8.00
CA VAL A 235 8.03 -7.67 -7.60
C VAL A 235 6.62 -8.01 -7.17
N ASP A 236 6.07 -9.04 -7.76
CA ASP A 236 4.82 -9.66 -7.40
C ASP A 236 5.15 -11.09 -6.97
N ALA A 237 5.61 -11.25 -5.76
CA ALA A 237 6.00 -12.55 -5.24
C ALA A 237 4.95 -13.10 -4.28
N HIS A 238 4.73 -14.42 -4.36
CA HIS A 238 3.96 -15.15 -3.37
C HIS A 238 4.66 -15.03 -2.00
N GLY A 239 3.93 -14.65 -0.98
CA GLY A 239 4.50 -14.46 0.36
C GLY A 239 5.32 -13.18 0.56
N ALA A 240 5.22 -12.21 -0.34
CA ALA A 240 5.93 -10.93 -0.20
C ALA A 240 5.30 -10.00 0.86
N LEU A 241 6.10 -9.03 1.29
CA LEU A 241 5.71 -7.97 2.20
C LEU A 241 6.28 -6.63 1.72
N VAL A 242 5.50 -5.57 1.83
CA VAL A 242 5.91 -4.19 1.55
C VAL A 242 5.76 -3.35 2.81
N VAL A 243 6.79 -2.57 3.10
CA VAL A 243 6.78 -1.56 4.16
C VAL A 243 6.85 -0.18 3.52
N VAL A 244 5.92 0.68 3.91
CA VAL A 244 5.90 2.10 3.53
C VAL A 244 6.11 2.92 4.79
N ALA A 245 7.21 3.65 4.87
CA ALA A 245 7.45 4.61 5.94
C ALA A 245 7.16 6.03 5.44
N LEU A 246 6.47 6.82 6.24
CA LEU A 246 6.20 8.22 6.02
C LEU A 246 6.85 9.03 7.13
N GLY A 247 7.54 10.10 6.76
CA GLY A 247 8.21 11.03 7.67
C GLY A 247 8.06 12.47 7.23
N ASP A 248 8.42 13.41 8.07
CA ASP A 248 8.42 14.84 7.72
C ASP A 248 9.49 15.12 6.66
N VAL A 249 9.37 16.21 5.93
CA VAL A 249 10.45 16.69 5.07
C VAL A 249 11.41 17.51 5.94
N PRO A 250 12.73 17.22 5.89
CA PRO A 250 13.70 17.99 6.66
C PRO A 250 13.61 19.49 6.36
N GLY A 251 13.59 20.31 7.39
CA GLY A 251 13.74 21.77 7.26
C GLY A 251 12.48 22.57 6.95
N ARG A 252 11.29 22.05 7.26
CA ARG A 252 10.06 22.85 7.31
C ARG A 252 9.44 22.87 8.69
#